data_054b3b00c3a1829c80a7cfb94ffcfbd4
#
_entry.id   054b3b00c3a1829c80a7cfb94ffcfbd4
#
_cell.length_a   1.000
_cell.length_b   1.000
_cell.length_c   1.000
_cell.angle_alpha   90.00
_cell.angle_beta   90.00
_cell.angle_gamma   90.00
#
_symmetry.space_group_name_H-M   'P 1'
#
loop_
_entity.id
_entity.type
_entity.pdbx_description
1 polymer ?
#
loop_
_entity_poly.entity_id
_entity_poly.type
_entity_poly.pdbx_seq_one_letter_code
_entity_poly.pdbx_strand_id
1 'polypeptide(L)'
;MNSSFEIIAAYADDILLVAPTVTALQLILDICESELNWLAMSINVGKSACLRIGKDYKTAPLCIKTSDGREIPWQNSIRYLGMYLIANKVFTCSFDNAKKCYYRAFNAIYSKIGGIASEEVIVEMLKMKCLPVLLYGIDVCPINRKQLKSFEYVLTSSLMRIFRTKSKDVVDDCMMFFGLTNMECNIERRKKRFVQKFCDIYKNNTICCIVSVRS
;
A
#
# COMPACT_ATOMS: atom_id res chain seq x y z
N MET A 1 21.24 22.07 13.05
CA MET A 1 21.08 21.96 11.59
C MET A 1 19.87 21.10 11.34
N ASN A 2 18.73 21.70 10.99
CA ASN A 2 17.55 20.94 10.56
C ASN A 2 17.83 20.46 9.14
N SER A 3 18.20 19.19 9.00
CA SER A 3 18.24 18.56 7.68
C SER A 3 16.77 18.47 7.18
N SER A 4 16.42 19.38 6.29
CA SER A 4 15.16 19.30 5.56
C SER A 4 15.24 18.07 4.68
N PHE A 5 14.43 17.06 5.01
CA PHE A 5 14.37 15.81 4.25
C PHE A 5 13.35 16.02 3.12
N GLU A 6 13.87 16.19 1.92
CA GLU A 6 13.09 16.40 0.71
C GLU A 6 13.32 15.23 -0.24
N ILE A 7 12.25 14.69 -0.82
CA ILE A 7 12.33 13.57 -1.75
C ILE A 7 11.54 13.89 -3.01
N ILE A 8 12.18 13.61 -4.14
CA ILE A 8 11.52 13.49 -5.45
C ILE A 8 11.70 12.04 -5.90
N ALA A 9 10.60 11.35 -6.12
CA ALA A 9 10.60 9.99 -6.65
C ALA A 9 9.72 9.94 -7.90
N ALA A 10 10.27 9.40 -8.99
CA ALA A 10 9.56 9.24 -10.24
C ALA A 10 9.38 7.75 -10.56
N TYR A 11 8.20 7.38 -11.00
CA TYR A 11 7.87 6.04 -11.49
C TYR A 11 6.98 6.17 -12.74
N ALA A 12 7.54 5.93 -13.90
CA ALA A 12 6.93 6.24 -15.19
C ALA A 12 6.48 7.71 -15.22
N ASP A 13 5.19 7.96 -15.41
CA ASP A 13 4.58 9.30 -15.47
C ASP A 13 4.20 9.85 -14.08
N ASP A 14 4.28 9.01 -13.02
CA ASP A 14 3.92 9.41 -11.66
C ASP A 14 5.13 10.01 -10.93
N ILE A 15 5.02 11.26 -10.48
CA ILE A 15 6.03 11.95 -9.68
C ILE A 15 5.48 12.13 -8.26
N LEU A 16 6.25 11.67 -7.28
CA LEU A 16 5.96 11.85 -5.86
C LEU A 16 6.92 12.88 -5.26
N LEU A 17 6.38 13.98 -4.77
CA LEU A 17 7.11 15.01 -4.05
C LEU A 17 6.81 14.88 -2.55
N VAL A 18 7.85 14.81 -1.71
CA VAL A 18 7.71 14.74 -0.25
C VAL A 18 8.53 15.83 0.38
N ALA A 19 7.90 16.67 1.19
CA ALA A 19 8.55 17.78 1.87
C ALA A 19 8.04 17.93 3.32
N PRO A 20 8.84 18.45 4.25
CA PRO A 20 8.46 18.61 5.65
C PRO A 20 7.47 19.75 5.89
N THR A 21 7.42 20.74 4.98
CA THR A 21 6.55 21.92 5.08
C THR A 21 5.85 22.19 3.76
N VAL A 22 4.74 22.94 3.82
CA VAL A 22 4.01 23.36 2.62
C VAL A 22 4.86 24.28 1.75
N THR A 23 5.64 25.16 2.35
CA THR A 23 6.55 26.06 1.64
C THR A 23 7.64 25.28 0.90
N ALA A 24 8.25 24.31 1.55
CA ALA A 24 9.25 23.44 0.90
C ALA A 24 8.62 22.61 -0.23
N LEU A 25 7.37 22.14 -0.04
CA LEU A 25 6.66 21.42 -1.10
C LEU A 25 6.39 22.30 -2.32
N GLN A 26 6.03 23.57 -2.12
CA GLN A 26 5.86 24.52 -3.22
C GLN A 26 7.18 24.74 -3.98
N LEU A 27 8.28 24.95 -3.25
CA LEU A 27 9.60 25.12 -3.89
C LEU A 27 10.02 23.93 -4.74
N ILE A 28 9.83 22.70 -4.22
CA ILE A 28 10.15 21.48 -4.99
C ILE A 28 9.23 21.37 -6.22
N LEU A 29 7.96 21.73 -6.09
CA LEU A 29 7.02 21.72 -7.19
C LEU A 29 7.45 22.70 -8.29
N ASP A 30 7.85 23.91 -7.91
CA ASP A 30 8.30 24.94 -8.86
C ASP A 30 9.54 24.49 -9.64
N ILE A 31 10.51 23.86 -8.94
CA ILE A 31 11.71 23.26 -9.57
C ILE A 31 11.28 22.12 -10.51
N CYS A 32 10.44 21.21 -10.05
CA CYS A 32 9.96 20.08 -10.84
C CYS A 32 9.24 20.56 -12.10
N GLU A 33 8.39 21.59 -12.00
CA GLU A 33 7.67 22.16 -13.12
C GLU A 33 8.61 22.82 -14.14
N SER A 34 9.66 23.52 -13.67
CA SER A 34 10.71 24.08 -14.52
C SER A 34 11.40 23.00 -15.35
N GLU A 35 11.80 21.89 -14.71
CA GLU A 35 12.46 20.77 -15.39
C GLU A 35 11.51 20.07 -16.38
N LEU A 36 10.24 19.88 -16.01
CA LEU A 36 9.23 19.32 -16.92
C LEU A 36 8.99 20.20 -18.13
N ASN A 37 8.93 21.52 -17.96
CA ASN A 37 8.78 22.47 -19.06
C ASN A 37 9.94 22.40 -20.05
N TRP A 38 11.18 22.22 -19.55
CA TRP A 38 12.35 21.99 -20.41
C TRP A 38 12.21 20.72 -21.24
N LEU A 39 11.54 19.68 -20.72
CA LEU A 39 11.23 18.43 -21.43
C LEU A 39 9.97 18.53 -22.31
N ALA A 40 9.36 19.71 -22.47
CA ALA A 40 8.07 19.92 -23.13
C ALA A 40 6.92 19.11 -22.48
N MET A 41 6.98 18.87 -21.17
CA MET A 41 5.97 18.19 -20.36
C MET A 41 5.27 19.18 -19.44
N SER A 42 4.05 18.89 -19.02
CA SER A 42 3.29 19.71 -18.09
C SER A 42 2.59 18.90 -17.02
N ILE A 43 2.41 19.49 -15.83
CA ILE A 43 1.71 18.85 -14.72
C ILE A 43 0.21 18.79 -14.99
N ASN A 44 -0.36 17.61 -14.91
CA ASN A 44 -1.81 17.44 -14.99
C ASN A 44 -2.45 17.68 -13.61
N VAL A 45 -2.89 18.90 -13.36
CA VAL A 45 -3.50 19.29 -12.07
C VAL A 45 -4.75 18.47 -11.76
N GLY A 46 -5.55 18.07 -12.76
CA GLY A 46 -6.74 17.24 -12.54
C GLY A 46 -6.45 15.81 -12.06
N LYS A 47 -5.21 15.32 -12.26
CA LYS A 47 -4.75 14.02 -11.74
C LYS A 47 -3.80 14.17 -10.55
N SER A 48 -3.36 15.38 -10.24
CA SER A 48 -2.46 15.67 -9.13
C SER A 48 -3.24 15.96 -7.86
N ALA A 49 -2.69 15.61 -6.72
CA ALA A 49 -3.30 15.87 -5.42
C ALA A 49 -2.23 15.96 -4.34
N CYS A 50 -2.50 16.76 -3.32
CA CYS A 50 -1.67 16.86 -2.12
C CYS A 50 -2.27 16.07 -0.97
N LEU A 51 -1.41 15.45 -0.16
CA LEU A 51 -1.78 14.73 1.06
C LEU A 51 -0.94 15.23 2.24
N ARG A 52 -1.57 15.42 3.39
CA ARG A 52 -0.88 15.83 4.60
C ARG A 52 -0.79 14.70 5.61
N ILE A 53 0.42 14.45 6.11
CA ILE A 53 0.69 13.48 7.17
C ILE A 53 1.39 14.23 8.32
N GLY A 54 0.92 14.03 9.55
CA GLY A 54 1.49 14.70 10.73
C GLY A 54 0.46 15.19 11.70
N LYS A 55 0.90 15.91 12.74
CA LYS A 55 0.00 16.37 13.82
C LYS A 55 -1.14 17.25 13.29
N ASP A 56 -0.83 18.08 12.30
CA ASP A 56 -1.76 19.10 11.78
C ASP A 56 -2.51 18.62 10.51
N TYR A 57 -2.65 17.33 10.30
CA TYR A 57 -3.26 16.79 9.08
C TYR A 57 -4.72 17.23 8.83
N LYS A 58 -5.40 17.70 9.89
CA LYS A 58 -6.79 18.22 9.81
C LYS A 58 -6.88 19.71 9.55
N THR A 59 -5.79 20.46 9.74
CA THR A 59 -5.78 21.90 9.57
C THR A 59 -5.75 22.24 8.08
N ALA A 60 -6.53 23.22 7.64
CA ALA A 60 -6.49 23.69 6.27
C ALA A 60 -5.08 24.24 5.95
N PRO A 61 -4.34 23.63 5.02
CA PRO A 61 -3.02 24.09 4.65
C PRO A 61 -3.11 25.25 3.64
N LEU A 62 -1.97 25.93 3.42
CA LEU A 62 -1.83 26.88 2.31
C LEU A 62 -2.04 26.16 0.97
N CYS A 63 -2.62 26.87 0.00
CA CYS A 63 -2.81 26.34 -1.33
C CYS A 63 -1.45 26.10 -2.02
N ILE A 64 -1.31 24.96 -2.67
CA ILE A 64 -0.19 24.64 -3.57
C ILE A 64 -0.64 25.00 -4.98
N LYS A 65 0.18 25.74 -5.73
CA LYS A 65 -0.15 26.22 -7.06
C LYS A 65 0.94 25.88 -8.07
N THR A 66 0.54 25.61 -9.28
CA THR A 66 1.43 25.51 -10.45
C THR A 66 1.81 26.91 -10.93
N SER A 67 2.82 27.03 -11.78
CA SER A 67 3.31 28.31 -12.34
C SER A 67 2.23 29.10 -13.10
N ASP A 68 1.25 28.41 -13.67
CA ASP A 68 0.09 29.01 -14.33
C ASP A 68 -1.05 29.41 -13.37
N GLY A 69 -0.83 29.30 -12.04
CA GLY A 69 -1.76 29.72 -10.99
C GLY A 69 -2.86 28.69 -10.66
N ARG A 70 -2.89 27.51 -11.30
CA ARG A 70 -3.87 26.46 -10.98
C ARG A 70 -3.54 25.80 -9.64
N GLU A 71 -4.55 25.58 -8.81
CA GLU A 71 -4.38 24.97 -7.48
C GLU A 71 -4.43 23.45 -7.55
N ILE A 72 -3.45 22.80 -6.87
CA ILE A 72 -3.46 21.35 -6.64
C ILE A 72 -4.26 21.07 -5.37
N PRO A 73 -5.34 20.26 -5.45
CA PRO A 73 -6.24 20.07 -4.32
C PRO A 73 -5.61 19.22 -3.21
N TRP A 74 -5.88 19.59 -1.96
CA TRP A 74 -5.61 18.77 -0.79
C TRP A 74 -6.70 17.71 -0.65
N GLN A 75 -6.27 16.45 -0.49
CA GLN A 75 -7.19 15.32 -0.34
C GLN A 75 -6.91 14.54 0.94
N ASN A 76 -7.96 13.92 1.50
CA ASN A 76 -7.86 13.05 2.67
C ASN A 76 -7.30 11.65 2.32
N SER A 77 -7.32 11.30 1.05
CA SER A 77 -6.79 10.03 0.55
C SER A 77 -6.35 10.18 -0.89
N ILE A 78 -5.15 9.70 -1.19
CA ILE A 78 -4.62 9.65 -2.56
C ILE A 78 -4.26 8.22 -2.94
N ARG A 79 -4.40 7.90 -4.21
CA ARG A 79 -3.95 6.62 -4.76
C ARG A 79 -2.58 6.80 -5.39
N TYR A 80 -1.58 6.07 -4.89
CA TYR A 80 -0.24 6.05 -5.44
C TYR A 80 0.23 4.61 -5.64
N LEU A 81 0.69 4.25 -6.83
CA LEU A 81 1.13 2.90 -7.22
C LEU A 81 0.17 1.78 -6.76
N GLY A 82 -1.14 2.01 -6.89
CA GLY A 82 -2.17 1.04 -6.51
C GLY A 82 -2.53 1.00 -5.02
N MET A 83 -1.79 1.70 -4.16
CA MET A 83 -2.06 1.83 -2.73
C MET A 83 -2.81 3.13 -2.42
N TYR A 84 -3.66 3.10 -1.40
CA TYR A 84 -4.37 4.27 -0.91
C TYR A 84 -3.68 4.80 0.35
N LEU A 85 -3.04 5.97 0.22
CA LEU A 85 -2.44 6.70 1.33
C LEU A 85 -3.51 7.60 1.96
N ILE A 86 -3.55 7.68 3.29
CA ILE A 86 -4.57 8.42 4.03
C ILE A 86 -3.93 9.54 4.83
N ALA A 87 -4.53 10.73 4.79
CA ALA A 87 -4.18 11.84 5.66
C ALA A 87 -4.40 11.45 7.13
N ASN A 88 -3.34 11.37 7.90
CA ASN A 88 -3.39 10.96 9.29
C ASN A 88 -2.18 11.52 10.07
N LYS A 89 -2.24 11.42 11.41
CA LYS A 89 -1.13 11.79 12.29
C LYS A 89 0.16 11.01 12.03
N VAL A 90 0.03 9.77 11.59
CA VAL A 90 1.15 8.88 11.20
C VAL A 90 0.89 8.36 9.79
N PHE A 91 1.95 7.98 9.07
CA PHE A 91 1.83 7.35 7.77
C PHE A 91 0.91 6.13 7.86
N THR A 92 -0.15 6.14 7.07
CA THR A 92 -1.21 5.12 7.12
C THR A 92 -1.72 4.81 5.71
N CYS A 93 -1.93 3.53 5.43
CA CYS A 93 -2.49 3.05 4.17
C CYS A 93 -3.86 2.42 4.41
N SER A 94 -4.78 2.53 3.43
CA SER A 94 -6.01 1.76 3.39
C SER A 94 -5.84 0.51 2.54
N PHE A 95 -6.27 -0.62 3.08
CA PHE A 95 -6.31 -1.90 2.40
C PHE A 95 -7.73 -2.31 1.96
N ASP A 96 -8.71 -1.40 2.06
CA ASP A 96 -10.09 -1.73 1.74
C ASP A 96 -10.28 -2.08 0.26
N ASN A 97 -9.55 -1.40 -0.62
CA ASN A 97 -9.54 -1.74 -2.04
C ASN A 97 -8.91 -3.12 -2.30
N ALA A 98 -7.80 -3.45 -1.62
CA ALA A 98 -7.16 -4.76 -1.73
C ALA A 98 -8.13 -5.89 -1.30
N LYS A 99 -8.86 -5.70 -0.19
CA LYS A 99 -9.91 -6.63 0.26
C LYS A 99 -11.04 -6.77 -0.75
N LYS A 100 -11.52 -5.65 -1.32
CA LYS A 100 -12.55 -5.68 -2.38
C LYS A 100 -12.07 -6.45 -3.60
N CYS A 101 -10.84 -6.20 -4.06
CA CYS A 101 -10.25 -6.90 -5.19
C CYS A 101 -10.05 -8.39 -4.90
N TYR A 102 -9.62 -8.75 -3.69
CA TYR A 102 -9.52 -10.13 -3.25
C TYR A 102 -10.88 -10.86 -3.32
N TYR A 103 -11.94 -10.29 -2.72
CA TYR A 103 -13.26 -10.92 -2.77
C TYR A 103 -13.80 -11.02 -4.19
N ARG A 104 -13.54 -10.05 -5.05
CA ARG A 104 -13.90 -10.12 -6.46
C ARG A 104 -13.19 -11.29 -7.15
N ALA A 105 -11.89 -11.43 -6.96
CA ALA A 105 -11.10 -12.52 -7.52
C ALA A 105 -11.55 -13.89 -6.96
N PHE A 106 -11.72 -13.98 -5.64
CA PHE A 106 -12.19 -15.20 -4.98
C PHE A 106 -13.58 -15.62 -5.48
N ASN A 107 -14.54 -14.71 -5.51
CA ASN A 107 -15.89 -15.00 -5.98
C ASN A 107 -15.91 -15.41 -7.46
N ALA A 108 -15.10 -14.77 -8.30
CA ALA A 108 -14.98 -15.14 -9.73
C ALA A 108 -14.44 -16.56 -9.92
N ILE A 109 -13.45 -16.96 -9.11
CA ILE A 109 -12.92 -18.33 -9.13
C ILE A 109 -13.97 -19.30 -8.56
N TYR A 110 -14.44 -19.04 -7.37
CA TYR A 110 -15.36 -19.94 -6.65
C TYR A 110 -16.68 -20.18 -7.38
N SER A 111 -17.23 -19.17 -8.06
CA SER A 111 -18.45 -19.33 -8.86
C SER A 111 -18.27 -20.26 -10.06
N LYS A 112 -17.04 -20.35 -10.60
CA LYS A 112 -16.75 -21.20 -11.78
C LYS A 112 -16.40 -22.63 -11.39
N ILE A 113 -15.63 -22.83 -10.33
CA ILE A 113 -15.06 -24.14 -10.01
C ILE A 113 -15.48 -24.69 -8.63
N GLY A 114 -16.13 -23.90 -7.77
CA GLY A 114 -16.46 -24.30 -6.39
C GLY A 114 -17.46 -25.44 -6.23
N GLY A 115 -18.14 -25.85 -7.31
CA GLY A 115 -19.01 -27.02 -7.34
C GLY A 115 -18.43 -28.22 -8.13
N ILE A 116 -17.27 -28.05 -8.78
CA ILE A 116 -16.68 -29.03 -9.70
C ILE A 116 -15.30 -29.48 -9.23
N ALA A 117 -14.46 -28.54 -8.77
CA ALA A 117 -13.10 -28.82 -8.34
C ALA A 117 -13.05 -29.28 -6.88
N SER A 118 -12.01 -30.04 -6.54
CA SER A 118 -11.73 -30.40 -5.14
C SER A 118 -11.33 -29.14 -4.34
N GLU A 119 -11.55 -29.21 -3.04
CA GLU A 119 -11.17 -28.13 -2.10
C GLU A 119 -9.68 -27.79 -2.20
N GLU A 120 -8.83 -28.79 -2.43
CA GLU A 120 -7.39 -28.61 -2.63
C GLU A 120 -7.08 -27.68 -3.79
N VAL A 121 -7.71 -27.92 -4.96
CA VAL A 121 -7.52 -27.08 -6.17
C VAL A 121 -7.99 -25.65 -5.89
N ILE A 122 -9.11 -25.49 -5.19
CA ILE A 122 -9.65 -24.15 -4.85
C ILE A 122 -8.70 -23.41 -3.91
N VAL A 123 -8.14 -24.12 -2.90
CA VAL A 123 -7.17 -23.54 -1.97
C VAL A 123 -5.87 -23.13 -2.70
N GLU A 124 -5.38 -23.95 -3.63
CA GLU A 124 -4.20 -23.57 -4.43
C GLU A 124 -4.48 -22.35 -5.31
N MET A 125 -5.66 -22.25 -5.93
CA MET A 125 -6.07 -21.05 -6.67
C MET A 125 -6.17 -19.81 -5.76
N LEU A 126 -6.67 -19.98 -4.54
CA LEU A 126 -6.69 -18.91 -3.54
C LEU A 126 -5.27 -18.44 -3.21
N LYS A 127 -4.33 -19.35 -2.97
CA LYS A 127 -2.92 -19.02 -2.69
C LYS A 127 -2.26 -18.30 -3.86
N MET A 128 -2.46 -18.78 -5.08
CA MET A 128 -1.75 -18.29 -6.27
C MET A 128 -2.35 -17.02 -6.86
N LYS A 129 -3.66 -16.80 -6.74
CA LYS A 129 -4.36 -15.70 -7.42
C LYS A 129 -4.96 -14.68 -6.47
N CYS A 130 -5.52 -15.10 -5.33
CA CYS A 130 -6.23 -14.19 -4.43
C CYS A 130 -5.31 -13.58 -3.38
N LEU A 131 -4.48 -14.39 -2.71
CA LEU A 131 -3.58 -13.88 -1.67
C LEU A 131 -2.58 -12.83 -2.17
N PRO A 132 -1.97 -12.94 -3.35
CA PRO A 132 -1.09 -11.88 -3.86
C PRO A 132 -1.79 -10.54 -4.02
N VAL A 133 -3.07 -10.54 -4.42
CA VAL A 133 -3.90 -9.33 -4.54
C VAL A 133 -4.17 -8.72 -3.16
N LEU A 134 -4.51 -9.54 -2.17
CA LEU A 134 -4.76 -9.11 -0.79
C LEU A 134 -3.51 -8.51 -0.14
N LEU A 135 -2.36 -9.13 -0.39
CA LEU A 135 -1.08 -8.79 0.25
C LEU A 135 -0.27 -7.77 -0.56
N TYR A 136 -0.85 -7.17 -1.59
CA TYR A 136 -0.15 -6.15 -2.38
C TYR A 136 0.16 -4.91 -1.53
N GLY A 137 1.42 -4.46 -1.58
CA GLY A 137 1.90 -3.27 -0.86
C GLY A 137 2.01 -3.42 0.66
N ILE A 138 1.68 -4.59 1.21
CA ILE A 138 1.73 -4.85 2.66
C ILE A 138 3.16 -4.82 3.21
N ASP A 139 4.13 -5.04 2.32
CA ASP A 139 5.56 -5.10 2.64
C ASP A 139 6.09 -3.73 3.10
N VAL A 140 5.54 -2.64 2.53
CA VAL A 140 6.00 -1.26 2.76
C VAL A 140 5.07 -0.46 3.67
N CYS A 141 3.83 -0.91 3.86
CA CYS A 141 2.85 -0.17 4.65
C CYS A 141 2.81 -0.63 6.11
N PRO A 142 2.69 0.29 7.07
CA PRO A 142 2.44 -0.07 8.46
C PRO A 142 1.05 -0.67 8.59
N ILE A 143 0.95 -1.73 9.38
CA ILE A 143 -0.31 -2.43 9.66
C ILE A 143 -0.56 -2.37 11.15
N ASN A 144 -1.76 -1.94 11.52
CA ASN A 144 -2.22 -1.97 12.89
C ASN A 144 -2.96 -3.29 13.20
N ARG A 145 -3.14 -3.58 14.50
CA ARG A 145 -3.84 -4.80 14.96
C ARG A 145 -5.25 -4.96 14.40
N LYS A 146 -5.97 -3.86 14.20
CA LYS A 146 -7.32 -3.89 13.63
C LYS A 146 -7.30 -4.31 12.16
N GLN A 147 -6.34 -3.80 11.40
CA GLN A 147 -6.14 -4.20 10.01
C GLN A 147 -5.70 -5.66 9.91
N LEU A 148 -4.79 -6.12 10.77
CA LEU A 148 -4.37 -7.53 10.82
C LEU A 148 -5.56 -8.45 11.03
N LYS A 149 -6.38 -8.21 12.06
CA LYS A 149 -7.62 -8.99 12.30
C LYS A 149 -8.57 -8.97 11.10
N SER A 150 -8.64 -7.85 10.38
CA SER A 150 -9.45 -7.74 9.17
C SER A 150 -8.91 -8.63 8.03
N PHE A 151 -7.61 -8.77 7.88
CA PHE A 151 -6.99 -9.68 6.90
C PHE A 151 -7.22 -11.16 7.29
N GLU A 152 -7.06 -11.48 8.57
CA GLU A 152 -7.37 -12.82 9.09
C GLU A 152 -8.81 -13.21 8.81
N TYR A 153 -9.75 -12.30 9.06
CA TYR A 153 -11.16 -12.51 8.77
C TYR A 153 -11.43 -12.78 7.29
N VAL A 154 -10.78 -12.02 6.39
CA VAL A 154 -10.91 -12.20 4.94
C VAL A 154 -10.49 -13.61 4.53
N LEU A 155 -9.37 -14.11 5.03
CA LEU A 155 -8.88 -15.47 4.74
C LEU A 155 -9.81 -16.52 5.34
N THR A 156 -10.09 -16.42 6.65
CA THR A 156 -10.93 -17.38 7.38
C THR A 156 -12.33 -17.49 6.75
N SER A 157 -12.95 -16.37 6.38
CA SER A 157 -14.28 -16.38 5.74
C SER A 157 -14.28 -17.08 4.37
N SER A 158 -13.20 -16.95 3.62
CA SER A 158 -13.04 -17.65 2.33
C SER A 158 -12.86 -19.15 2.53
N LEU A 159 -12.07 -19.57 3.52
CA LEU A 159 -11.87 -20.98 3.85
C LEU A 159 -13.15 -21.62 4.42
N MET A 160 -13.88 -20.91 5.29
CA MET A 160 -15.19 -21.34 5.76
C MET A 160 -16.15 -21.64 4.60
N ARG A 161 -16.08 -20.84 3.55
CA ARG A 161 -16.90 -21.05 2.35
C ARG A 161 -16.42 -22.23 1.51
N ILE A 162 -15.12 -22.43 1.36
CA ILE A 162 -14.53 -23.55 0.63
C ILE A 162 -14.92 -24.87 1.32
N PHE A 163 -14.68 -24.97 2.62
CA PHE A 163 -14.91 -26.18 3.41
C PHE A 163 -16.34 -26.34 3.93
N ARG A 164 -17.23 -25.40 3.58
CA ARG A 164 -18.66 -25.39 3.99
C ARG A 164 -18.86 -25.55 5.50
N THR A 165 -17.97 -24.95 6.29
CA THR A 165 -17.97 -25.02 7.75
C THR A 165 -18.15 -23.63 8.37
N LYS A 166 -18.67 -23.57 9.59
CA LYS A 166 -18.71 -22.37 10.43
C LYS A 166 -17.74 -22.46 11.62
N SER A 167 -17.11 -23.64 11.83
CA SER A 167 -16.16 -23.86 12.92
C SER A 167 -14.81 -23.25 12.56
N LYS A 168 -14.27 -22.44 13.46
CA LYS A 168 -12.95 -21.87 13.33
C LYS A 168 -11.88 -22.96 13.50
N ASP A 169 -12.08 -23.90 14.43
CA ASP A 169 -11.13 -24.97 14.70
C ASP A 169 -10.89 -25.82 13.44
N VAL A 170 -11.98 -26.18 12.74
CA VAL A 170 -11.88 -26.91 11.46
C VAL A 170 -11.11 -26.09 10.40
N VAL A 171 -11.30 -24.77 10.37
CA VAL A 171 -10.55 -23.91 9.43
C VAL A 171 -9.08 -23.87 9.81
N ASP A 172 -8.75 -23.80 11.09
CA ASP A 172 -7.37 -23.77 11.58
C ASP A 172 -6.65 -25.10 11.26
N ASP A 173 -7.32 -26.25 11.41
CA ASP A 173 -6.83 -27.57 11.00
C ASP A 173 -6.60 -27.63 9.47
N CYS A 174 -7.56 -27.14 8.68
CA CYS A 174 -7.44 -27.06 7.24
C CYS A 174 -6.26 -26.16 6.83
N MET A 175 -6.08 -25.01 7.49
CA MET A 175 -4.95 -24.13 7.23
C MET A 175 -3.62 -24.84 7.42
N MET A 176 -3.52 -25.63 8.51
CA MET A 176 -2.32 -26.41 8.81
C MET A 176 -2.09 -27.49 7.75
N PHE A 177 -3.12 -28.26 7.41
CA PHE A 177 -3.06 -29.32 6.43
C PHE A 177 -2.62 -28.81 5.02
N PHE A 178 -3.18 -27.68 4.59
CA PHE A 178 -2.84 -27.09 3.29
C PHE A 178 -1.59 -26.17 3.33
N GLY A 179 -0.88 -26.09 4.45
CA GLY A 179 0.32 -25.26 4.59
C GLY A 179 0.05 -23.75 4.43
N LEU A 180 -1.17 -23.31 4.78
CA LEU A 180 -1.51 -21.90 4.86
C LEU A 180 -0.98 -21.37 6.20
N THR A 181 -0.05 -20.43 6.12
CA THR A 181 0.46 -19.77 7.33
C THR A 181 -0.49 -18.66 7.76
N ASN A 182 -0.51 -18.40 9.08
CA ASN A 182 -1.20 -17.27 9.67
C ASN A 182 -0.83 -15.95 8.96
N MET A 183 -1.78 -15.02 8.86
CA MET A 183 -1.59 -13.73 8.18
C MET A 183 -0.45 -12.92 8.80
N GLU A 184 -0.30 -12.93 10.12
CA GLU A 184 0.78 -12.24 10.80
C GLU A 184 2.16 -12.74 10.35
N CYS A 185 2.37 -14.06 10.37
CA CYS A 185 3.61 -14.69 9.90
C CYS A 185 3.89 -14.42 8.41
N ASN A 186 2.84 -14.42 7.58
CA ASN A 186 2.98 -14.09 6.16
C ASN A 186 3.45 -12.65 5.95
N ILE A 187 2.83 -11.70 6.66
CA ILE A 187 3.16 -10.29 6.59
C ILE A 187 4.59 -10.03 7.08
N GLU A 188 4.96 -10.59 8.22
CA GLU A 188 6.32 -10.46 8.76
C GLU A 188 7.38 -11.03 7.82
N ARG A 189 7.13 -12.22 7.27
CA ARG A 189 8.04 -12.85 6.30
C ARG A 189 8.23 -11.99 5.06
N ARG A 190 7.15 -11.39 4.54
CA ARG A 190 7.21 -10.50 3.40
C ARG A 190 7.97 -9.23 3.73
N LYS A 191 7.69 -8.58 4.87
CA LYS A 191 8.42 -7.40 5.33
C LYS A 191 9.91 -7.67 5.50
N LYS A 192 10.28 -8.76 6.13
CA LYS A 192 11.71 -9.16 6.27
C LYS A 192 12.39 -9.32 4.92
N ARG A 193 11.75 -10.02 3.98
CA ARG A 193 12.27 -10.19 2.61
C ARG A 193 12.42 -8.85 1.88
N PHE A 194 11.44 -7.98 2.03
CA PHE A 194 11.49 -6.65 1.41
C PHE A 194 12.66 -5.82 1.96
N VAL A 195 12.79 -5.73 3.30
CA VAL A 195 13.89 -5.01 3.95
C VAL A 195 15.25 -5.58 3.54
N GLN A 196 15.38 -6.90 3.52
CA GLN A 196 16.62 -7.55 3.10
C GLN A 196 16.97 -7.20 1.66
N LYS A 197 16.02 -7.34 0.74
CA LYS A 197 16.22 -6.98 -0.68
C LYS A 197 16.54 -5.50 -0.85
N PHE A 198 15.87 -4.63 -0.11
CA PHE A 198 16.14 -3.20 -0.13
C PHE A 198 17.56 -2.89 0.36
N CYS A 199 17.99 -3.48 1.48
CA CYS A 199 19.36 -3.32 2.00
C CYS A 199 20.40 -3.88 1.03
N ASP A 200 20.14 -5.01 0.37
CA ASP A 200 21.07 -5.60 -0.60
C ASP A 200 21.27 -4.72 -1.86
N ILE A 201 20.21 -4.05 -2.32
CA ILE A 201 20.27 -3.14 -3.47
C ILE A 201 20.96 -1.82 -3.10
N TYR A 202 20.71 -1.32 -1.89
CA TYR A 202 21.17 0.01 -1.46
C TYR A 202 22.25 -0.02 -0.40
N LYS A 203 23.13 -1.03 -0.40
CA LYS A 203 24.21 -1.23 0.61
C LYS A 203 25.04 0.01 0.91
N ASN A 204 25.15 0.94 -0.05
CA ASN A 204 25.95 2.15 0.08
C ASN A 204 25.09 3.41 0.30
N ASN A 205 23.79 3.29 0.59
CA ASN A 205 22.91 4.45 0.73
C ASN A 205 22.58 4.70 2.22
N THR A 206 22.73 5.94 2.66
CA THR A 206 22.50 6.40 4.05
C THR A 206 21.08 6.04 4.57
N ILE A 207 20.08 5.97 3.67
CA ILE A 207 18.70 5.57 4.00
C ILE A 207 18.64 4.13 4.49
N CYS A 208 19.47 3.24 3.94
CA CYS A 208 19.55 1.83 4.35
C CYS A 208 20.00 1.67 5.81
N CYS A 209 20.94 2.49 6.25
CA CYS A 209 21.41 2.49 7.63
C CYS A 209 20.31 2.86 8.63
N ILE A 210 19.39 3.78 8.25
CA ILE A 210 18.29 4.22 9.11
C ILE A 210 17.21 3.12 9.24
N VAL A 211 16.95 2.37 8.18
CA VAL A 211 15.95 1.28 8.19
C VAL A 211 16.44 0.08 8.99
N SER A 212 17.73 -0.27 8.92
CA SER A 212 18.32 -1.41 9.65
C SER A 212 18.47 -1.18 11.15
N VAL A 213 18.51 0.08 11.61
CA VAL A 213 18.60 0.40 13.07
C VAL A 213 17.24 0.35 13.78
N ARG A 214 16.12 0.32 13.05
CA ARG A 214 14.75 0.30 13.63
C ARG A 214 14.02 -1.03 13.47
N SER A 215 14.65 -2.05 12.96
CA SER A 215 14.16 -3.44 12.88
C SER A 215 14.75 -4.28 13.98
#